data_4f49c70152945f148308b42016e049b9
#
_entry.id   4f49c70152945f148308b42016e049b9
#
_cell.length_a   1.000
_cell.length_b   1.000
_cell.length_c   1.000
_cell.angle_alpha   90.00
_cell.angle_beta   90.00
_cell.angle_gamma   90.00
#
_symmetry.space_group_name_H-M   'P 1'
#
loop_
_entity.id
_entity.type
_entity.pdbx_description
1 polymer ?
#
loop_
_entity_poly.entity_id
_entity_poly.type
_entity_poly.pdbx_seq_one_letter_code
_entity_poly.pdbx_strand_id
1 'polypeptide(L)'
;DGGAVEAEQILVAVGRQPHTDGLGLEAIGVAPDEHGFLEVDDRMRVGGDAALYAIGDVNGRGLFTHVGKYQAWIAAENLLGREARAIAEGLGSPRVTFTDPQVAAVGKTLKQAEEAGIDARAVEVPTDGSPGASFQGKRTGGKSRLVIDQATETIVGATFTGFETADFLQAATIAIVAEVPRARLRHAIAPYPTRSEVWLALREKWERGS
;
A
#
# COMPACT_ATOMS: atom_id res chain seq x y z
N ASP A 1 -4.15 15.84 26.92
CA ASP A 1 -3.66 15.85 28.30
C ASP A 1 -2.14 15.78 28.24
N GLY A 2 -1.48 16.96 28.47
CA GLY A 2 -0.02 17.09 28.42
C GLY A 2 0.67 16.60 29.69
N GLY A 3 0.64 15.28 29.96
CA GLY A 3 1.38 14.68 31.03
C GLY A 3 2.87 14.57 30.68
N ALA A 4 3.77 14.83 31.62
CA ALA A 4 5.17 14.55 31.48
C ALA A 4 5.41 13.04 31.63
N VAL A 5 6.27 12.48 30.76
CA VAL A 5 6.75 11.10 30.83
C VAL A 5 8.26 11.16 31.06
N GLU A 6 8.71 10.50 32.12
CA GLU A 6 10.14 10.33 32.39
C GLU A 6 10.62 8.99 31.80
N ALA A 7 11.76 8.99 31.10
CA ALA A 7 12.36 7.80 30.52
C ALA A 7 13.87 7.96 30.46
N GLU A 8 14.60 6.84 30.51
CA GLU A 8 16.06 6.83 30.39
C GLU A 8 16.54 7.15 28.99
N GLN A 9 15.73 6.82 27.98
CA GLN A 9 16.03 7.07 26.56
C GLN A 9 14.77 7.48 25.81
N ILE A 10 14.96 8.28 24.75
CA ILE A 10 13.90 8.70 23.85
C ILE A 10 14.22 8.25 22.42
N LEU A 11 13.25 7.63 21.76
CA LEU A 11 13.30 7.36 20.33
C LEU A 11 12.50 8.41 19.57
N VAL A 12 13.18 9.19 18.72
CA VAL A 12 12.55 10.19 17.84
C VAL A 12 12.35 9.55 16.47
N ALA A 13 11.09 9.31 16.11
CA ALA A 13 10.67 8.66 14.86
C ALA A 13 9.50 9.44 14.23
N VAL A 14 9.65 10.76 14.06
CA VAL A 14 8.58 11.70 13.70
C VAL A 14 8.50 12.02 12.21
N GLY A 15 9.31 11.37 11.37
CA GLY A 15 9.29 11.57 9.92
C GLY A 15 10.65 11.38 9.27
N ARG A 16 10.72 11.74 7.99
CA ARG A 16 11.93 11.72 7.16
C ARG A 16 12.06 13.06 6.45
N GLN A 17 13.29 13.46 6.24
CA GLN A 17 13.65 14.66 5.49
C GLN A 17 14.44 14.22 4.24
N PRO A 18 14.09 14.69 3.05
CA PRO A 18 14.84 14.37 1.85
C PRO A 18 16.24 15.00 1.91
N HIS A 19 17.21 14.38 1.28
CA HIS A 19 18.60 14.87 1.24
C HIS A 19 18.92 15.36 -0.15
N THR A 20 18.49 16.57 -0.45
CA THR A 20 18.62 17.22 -1.77
C THR A 20 19.61 18.38 -1.77
N ASP A 21 20.11 18.78 -0.60
CA ASP A 21 21.08 19.84 -0.45
C ASP A 21 22.44 19.46 -1.08
N GLY A 22 23.08 20.43 -1.75
CA GLY A 22 24.43 20.27 -2.30
C GLY A 22 24.50 19.38 -3.55
N LEU A 23 23.38 19.03 -4.17
CA LEU A 23 23.35 18.25 -5.42
C LEU A 23 23.56 19.11 -6.67
N GLY A 24 23.65 20.44 -6.53
CA GLY A 24 23.83 21.35 -7.67
C GLY A 24 22.59 21.45 -8.57
N LEU A 25 21.41 21.21 -8.02
CA LEU A 25 20.15 21.18 -8.78
C LEU A 25 19.82 22.55 -9.40
N GLU A 26 20.23 23.63 -8.75
CA GLU A 26 20.08 25.00 -9.23
C GLU A 26 20.83 25.24 -10.55
N ALA A 27 21.95 24.57 -10.79
CA ALA A 27 22.73 24.69 -12.00
C ALA A 27 22.00 24.14 -13.25
N ILE A 28 21.01 23.26 -13.03
CA ILE A 28 20.17 22.67 -14.09
C ILE A 28 18.72 23.18 -14.02
N GLY A 29 18.45 24.23 -13.22
CA GLY A 29 17.14 24.86 -13.12
C GLY A 29 16.08 24.05 -12.36
N VAL A 30 16.52 23.09 -11.54
CA VAL A 30 15.66 22.27 -10.69
C VAL A 30 15.67 22.79 -9.26
N ALA A 31 14.50 22.92 -8.65
CA ALA A 31 14.34 23.25 -7.25
C ALA A 31 13.49 22.21 -6.53
N PRO A 32 13.87 21.78 -5.31
CA PRO A 32 12.99 21.00 -4.46
C PRO A 32 11.72 21.78 -4.07
N ASP A 33 10.67 21.07 -3.68
CA ASP A 33 9.46 21.66 -3.11
C ASP A 33 9.74 22.25 -1.71
N GLU A 34 8.69 22.83 -1.08
CA GLU A 34 8.78 23.44 0.26
C GLU A 34 9.17 22.47 1.38
N HIS A 35 9.08 21.16 1.12
CA HIS A 35 9.48 20.08 2.03
C HIS A 35 10.83 19.46 1.67
N GLY A 36 11.45 19.93 0.59
CA GLY A 36 12.74 19.47 0.10
C GLY A 36 12.68 18.26 -0.87
N PHE A 37 11.50 17.82 -1.30
CA PHE A 37 11.35 16.73 -2.27
C PHE A 37 11.47 17.21 -3.72
N LEU A 38 11.86 16.29 -4.61
CA LEU A 38 11.89 16.54 -6.05
C LEU A 38 10.60 16.06 -6.69
N GLU A 39 9.82 16.99 -7.23
CA GLU A 39 8.61 16.66 -7.96
C GLU A 39 8.92 15.91 -9.26
N VAL A 40 8.20 14.81 -9.50
CA VAL A 40 8.36 13.97 -10.70
C VAL A 40 7.04 13.70 -11.40
N ASP A 41 7.11 13.48 -12.71
CA ASP A 41 5.98 12.99 -13.51
C ASP A 41 5.73 11.48 -13.27
N ASP A 42 4.75 10.89 -13.98
CA ASP A 42 4.42 9.47 -13.91
C ASP A 42 5.47 8.54 -14.53
N ARG A 43 6.50 9.11 -15.17
CA ARG A 43 7.68 8.42 -15.71
C ARG A 43 8.91 8.58 -14.80
N MET A 44 8.78 9.20 -13.64
CA MET A 44 9.84 9.53 -12.68
C MET A 44 10.80 10.64 -13.16
N ARG A 45 10.42 11.47 -14.13
CA ARG A 45 11.24 12.57 -14.64
C ARG A 45 10.99 13.83 -13.82
N VAL A 46 12.07 14.53 -13.49
CA VAL A 46 12.03 15.81 -12.77
C VAL A 46 11.78 16.95 -13.77
N GLY A 47 10.82 17.83 -13.48
CA GLY A 47 10.51 18.99 -14.32
C GLY A 47 10.07 18.65 -15.75
N GLY A 48 9.71 17.39 -16.02
CA GLY A 48 9.34 16.94 -17.38
C GLY A 48 10.54 16.80 -18.33
N ASP A 49 11.77 17.09 -17.89
CA ASP A 49 12.99 16.90 -18.68
C ASP A 49 13.37 15.41 -18.72
N ALA A 50 13.76 14.93 -19.90
CA ALA A 50 14.18 13.55 -20.11
C ALA A 50 15.55 13.21 -19.52
N ALA A 51 16.30 14.18 -19.03
CA ALA A 51 17.67 13.99 -18.58
C ALA A 51 17.80 13.67 -17.08
N LEU A 52 16.81 14.01 -16.25
CA LEU A 52 16.87 13.80 -14.80
C LEU A 52 15.69 12.96 -14.30
N TYR A 53 16.01 11.92 -13.54
CA TYR A 53 15.04 11.05 -12.87
C TYR A 53 15.29 11.08 -11.37
N ALA A 54 14.21 11.14 -10.58
CA ALA A 54 14.26 11.02 -9.11
C ALA A 54 13.38 9.86 -8.64
N ILE A 55 13.98 8.90 -7.95
CA ILE A 55 13.33 7.67 -7.49
C ILE A 55 13.54 7.46 -5.99
N GLY A 56 12.59 6.79 -5.35
CA GLY A 56 12.62 6.50 -3.91
C GLY A 56 12.22 7.70 -3.05
N ASP A 57 12.72 7.72 -1.84
CA ASP A 57 12.31 8.67 -0.81
C ASP A 57 12.48 10.14 -1.23
N VAL A 58 13.43 10.43 -2.12
CA VAL A 58 13.75 11.80 -2.56
C VAL A 58 12.61 12.51 -3.30
N ASN A 59 11.68 11.76 -3.90
CA ASN A 59 10.52 12.36 -4.59
C ASN A 59 9.23 12.43 -3.73
N GLY A 60 9.27 11.97 -2.49
CA GLY A 60 8.16 12.10 -1.54
C GLY A 60 6.91 11.25 -1.83
N ARG A 61 6.81 10.57 -2.97
CA ARG A 61 5.61 9.86 -3.42
C ARG A 61 5.33 8.57 -2.64
N GLY A 62 6.35 7.98 -2.02
CA GLY A 62 6.20 6.81 -1.17
C GLY A 62 7.51 6.46 -0.47
N LEU A 63 7.55 6.66 0.84
CA LEU A 63 8.76 6.50 1.65
C LEU A 63 9.01 5.02 2.03
N PHE A 64 8.97 4.13 1.03
CA PHE A 64 9.14 2.69 1.18
C PHE A 64 10.12 2.14 0.16
N THR A 65 11.01 1.26 0.58
CA THR A 65 11.99 0.61 -0.29
C THR A 65 11.36 -0.08 -1.51
N HIS A 66 10.21 -0.72 -1.35
CA HIS A 66 9.52 -1.41 -2.44
C HIS A 66 8.91 -0.43 -3.46
N VAL A 67 8.49 0.77 -3.02
CA VAL A 67 8.05 1.84 -3.92
C VAL A 67 9.23 2.35 -4.74
N GLY A 68 10.38 2.62 -4.09
CA GLY A 68 11.61 3.02 -4.79
C GLY A 68 12.08 1.99 -5.81
N LYS A 69 11.95 0.68 -5.52
CA LYS A 69 12.26 -0.39 -6.51
C LYS A 69 11.31 -0.37 -7.70
N TYR A 70 10.02 -0.13 -7.48
CA TYR A 70 9.03 0.02 -8.55
C TYR A 70 9.35 1.24 -9.42
N GLN A 71 9.64 2.38 -8.80
CA GLN A 71 10.05 3.61 -9.50
C GLN A 71 11.34 3.42 -10.29
N ALA A 72 12.32 2.67 -9.75
CA ALA A 72 13.56 2.35 -10.45
C ALA A 72 13.29 1.54 -11.73
N TRP A 73 12.37 0.60 -11.71
CA TRP A 73 11.94 -0.12 -12.91
C TRP A 73 11.32 0.84 -13.94
N ILE A 74 10.41 1.74 -13.52
CA ILE A 74 9.79 2.74 -14.40
C ILE A 74 10.86 3.63 -15.06
N ALA A 75 11.78 4.17 -14.26
CA ALA A 75 12.84 5.01 -14.76
C ALA A 75 13.74 4.27 -15.76
N ALA A 76 14.14 3.02 -15.44
CA ALA A 76 14.99 2.19 -16.31
C ALA A 76 14.32 1.89 -17.67
N GLU A 77 13.04 1.54 -17.68
CA GLU A 77 12.30 1.31 -18.93
C GLU A 77 12.28 2.56 -19.81
N ASN A 78 12.00 3.74 -19.23
CA ASN A 78 11.98 4.99 -19.96
C ASN A 78 13.38 5.38 -20.48
N LEU A 79 14.45 5.16 -19.71
CA LEU A 79 15.85 5.37 -20.14
C LEU A 79 16.22 4.47 -21.32
N LEU A 80 15.66 3.27 -21.39
CA LEU A 80 15.86 2.32 -22.49
C LEU A 80 14.94 2.59 -23.70
N GLY A 81 14.16 3.68 -23.68
CA GLY A 81 13.23 4.04 -24.76
C GLY A 81 11.95 3.19 -24.77
N ARG A 82 11.66 2.44 -23.70
CA ARG A 82 10.42 1.68 -23.52
C ARG A 82 9.49 2.48 -22.62
N GLU A 83 8.25 2.70 -23.08
CA GLU A 83 7.32 3.51 -22.32
C GLU A 83 6.81 2.75 -21.06
N ALA A 84 7.03 3.32 -19.88
CA ALA A 84 6.50 2.84 -18.61
C ALA A 84 5.99 4.01 -17.76
N ARG A 85 4.87 3.79 -17.05
CA ARG A 85 4.23 4.79 -16.18
C ARG A 85 3.92 4.21 -14.82
N ALA A 86 3.93 5.03 -13.81
CA ALA A 86 3.65 4.66 -12.42
C ALA A 86 2.14 4.58 -12.16
N ILE A 87 1.50 3.53 -12.64
CA ILE A 87 0.04 3.31 -12.49
C ILE A 87 -0.36 2.78 -11.11
N ALA A 88 0.54 2.14 -10.39
CA ALA A 88 0.25 1.51 -9.11
C ALA A 88 0.45 2.43 -7.90
N GLU A 89 1.05 3.61 -8.08
CA GLU A 89 1.24 4.55 -6.99
C GLU A 89 -0.10 5.11 -6.49
N GLY A 90 -0.25 5.20 -5.18
CA GLY A 90 -1.49 5.66 -4.57
C GLY A 90 -2.53 4.56 -4.33
N LEU A 91 -2.85 3.71 -5.31
CA LEU A 91 -3.77 2.59 -5.13
C LEU A 91 -3.06 1.29 -4.74
N GLY A 92 -1.98 0.97 -5.42
CA GLY A 92 -1.29 -0.32 -5.27
C GLY A 92 -0.04 -0.28 -4.37
N SER A 93 0.25 0.82 -3.67
CA SER A 93 1.39 0.88 -2.74
C SER A 93 1.08 0.20 -1.42
N PRO A 94 1.62 -1.00 -1.16
CA PRO A 94 1.41 -1.69 0.10
C PRO A 94 2.20 -1.03 1.24
N ARG A 95 1.68 -1.10 2.45
CA ARG A 95 2.32 -0.59 3.66
C ARG A 95 2.14 -1.56 4.82
N VAL A 96 3.19 -1.81 5.57
CA VAL A 96 3.18 -2.72 6.72
C VAL A 96 3.80 -2.03 7.92
N THR A 97 3.09 -2.10 9.05
CA THR A 97 3.63 -1.80 10.36
C THR A 97 3.96 -3.12 11.04
N PHE A 98 5.25 -3.35 11.27
CA PHE A 98 5.79 -4.60 11.82
C PHE A 98 5.74 -4.64 13.35
N THR A 99 4.57 -4.32 13.91
CA THR A 99 4.26 -4.52 15.31
C THR A 99 3.85 -5.98 15.57
N ASP A 100 3.63 -6.37 16.84
CA ASP A 100 2.99 -7.63 17.20
C ASP A 100 1.68 -7.30 17.95
N PRO A 101 0.52 -7.48 17.32
CA PRO A 101 0.26 -7.95 15.95
C PRO A 101 0.63 -6.95 14.85
N GLN A 102 0.88 -7.45 13.64
CA GLN A 102 1.16 -6.64 12.45
C GLN A 102 -0.10 -5.93 11.94
N VAL A 103 0.13 -4.80 11.24
CA VAL A 103 -0.90 -4.10 10.46
C VAL A 103 -0.40 -3.96 9.02
N ALA A 104 -1.07 -4.62 8.09
CA ALA A 104 -0.74 -4.64 6.67
C ALA A 104 -1.90 -4.06 5.86
N ALA A 105 -1.64 -3.08 4.99
CA ALA A 105 -2.68 -2.42 4.22
C ALA A 105 -2.20 -2.04 2.81
N VAL A 106 -3.13 -2.03 1.87
CA VAL A 106 -2.96 -1.52 0.51
C VAL A 106 -4.24 -0.82 0.06
N GLY A 107 -4.10 0.20 -0.79
CA GLY A 107 -5.22 0.98 -1.29
C GLY A 107 -5.83 1.91 -0.24
N LYS A 108 -7.09 2.26 -0.43
CA LYS A 108 -7.84 3.25 0.34
C LYS A 108 -8.48 2.65 1.59
N THR A 109 -8.57 3.43 2.65
CA THR A 109 -9.53 3.18 3.73
C THR A 109 -10.94 3.50 3.25
N LEU A 110 -11.97 3.04 3.96
CA LEU A 110 -13.37 3.39 3.64
C LEU A 110 -13.55 4.92 3.57
N LYS A 111 -13.07 5.62 4.59
CA LYS A 111 -13.11 7.08 4.64
C LYS A 111 -12.44 7.75 3.43
N GLN A 112 -11.24 7.30 3.05
CA GLN A 112 -10.54 7.83 1.88
C GLN A 112 -11.25 7.51 0.55
N ALA A 113 -11.95 6.39 0.46
CA ALA A 113 -12.76 6.05 -0.70
C ALA A 113 -13.99 6.97 -0.81
N GLU A 114 -14.69 7.18 0.30
CA GLU A 114 -15.83 8.11 0.39
C GLU A 114 -15.42 9.56 0.08
N GLU A 115 -14.31 10.03 0.64
CA GLU A 115 -13.74 11.36 0.36
C GLU A 115 -13.33 11.53 -1.11
N ALA A 116 -12.97 10.44 -1.79
CA ALA A 116 -12.69 10.41 -3.22
C ALA A 116 -13.96 10.28 -4.10
N GLY A 117 -15.15 10.28 -3.52
CA GLY A 117 -16.43 10.19 -4.22
C GLY A 117 -16.76 8.77 -4.70
N ILE A 118 -16.09 7.74 -4.20
CA ILE A 118 -16.35 6.33 -4.52
C ILE A 118 -17.52 5.86 -3.64
N ASP A 119 -18.56 5.31 -4.26
CA ASP A 119 -19.61 4.59 -3.52
C ASP A 119 -19.05 3.29 -2.97
N ALA A 120 -18.44 3.40 -1.77
CA ALA A 120 -17.65 2.33 -1.19
C ALA A 120 -18.36 1.64 -0.03
N ARG A 121 -18.12 0.34 0.07
CA ARG A 121 -18.56 -0.49 1.19
C ARG A 121 -17.39 -1.28 1.77
N ALA A 122 -17.36 -1.42 3.10
CA ALA A 122 -16.40 -2.30 3.76
C ALA A 122 -17.04 -3.65 4.14
N VAL A 123 -16.29 -4.73 3.97
CA VAL A 123 -16.58 -6.05 4.54
C VAL A 123 -15.44 -6.46 5.46
N GLU A 124 -15.75 -7.10 6.57
CA GLU A 124 -14.77 -7.43 7.59
C GLU A 124 -15.03 -8.83 8.17
N VAL A 125 -13.97 -9.60 8.38
CA VAL A 125 -13.99 -10.91 9.02
C VAL A 125 -12.85 -11.03 10.03
N PRO A 126 -12.92 -11.94 11.01
CA PRO A 126 -11.78 -12.28 11.85
C PRO A 126 -10.63 -12.84 11.01
N THR A 127 -9.39 -12.41 11.29
CA THR A 127 -8.20 -12.93 10.60
C THR A 127 -7.88 -14.38 10.98
N ASP A 128 -8.25 -14.77 12.18
CA ASP A 128 -8.04 -16.11 12.75
C ASP A 128 -9.20 -17.08 12.49
N GLY A 129 -10.20 -16.67 11.71
CA GLY A 129 -11.39 -17.47 11.41
C GLY A 129 -11.17 -18.61 10.42
N SER A 130 -9.94 -18.84 9.92
CA SER A 130 -9.63 -19.91 8.98
C SER A 130 -9.01 -21.13 9.66
N PRO A 131 -9.23 -22.35 9.14
CA PRO A 131 -8.58 -23.56 9.65
C PRO A 131 -7.05 -23.44 9.71
N GLY A 132 -6.43 -22.81 8.72
CA GLY A 132 -4.98 -22.59 8.70
C GLY A 132 -4.48 -21.69 9.83
N ALA A 133 -5.30 -20.82 10.37
CA ALA A 133 -4.92 -19.97 11.51
C ALA A 133 -4.80 -20.79 12.81
N SER A 134 -5.55 -21.87 12.96
CA SER A 134 -5.52 -22.73 14.16
C SER A 134 -4.15 -23.38 14.41
N PHE A 135 -3.36 -23.59 13.36
CA PHE A 135 -2.01 -24.13 13.47
C PHE A 135 -0.98 -23.17 14.07
N GLN A 136 -1.31 -21.89 14.13
CA GLN A 136 -0.41 -20.85 14.66
C GLN A 136 -0.67 -20.51 16.13
N GLY A 137 -1.62 -21.20 16.76
CA GLY A 137 -1.93 -21.03 18.17
C GLY A 137 -2.71 -19.74 18.49
N LYS A 138 -2.63 -19.30 19.76
CA LYS A 138 -3.48 -18.22 20.29
C LYS A 138 -3.11 -16.79 19.84
N ARG A 139 -2.07 -16.60 19.00
CA ARG A 139 -1.57 -15.29 18.56
C ARG A 139 -2.12 -14.82 17.23
N THR A 140 -3.13 -15.49 16.71
CA THR A 140 -3.63 -15.24 15.35
C THR A 140 -4.74 -14.20 15.27
N GLY A 141 -5.23 -13.72 16.39
CA GLY A 141 -6.31 -12.72 16.48
C GLY A 141 -6.06 -11.48 15.63
N GLY A 142 -7.14 -10.87 15.17
CA GLY A 142 -7.12 -9.66 14.34
C GLY A 142 -8.32 -9.60 13.42
N LYS A 143 -8.30 -8.60 12.52
CA LYS A 143 -9.37 -8.35 11.56
C LYS A 143 -8.83 -8.19 10.17
N SER A 144 -9.53 -8.77 9.21
CA SER A 144 -9.28 -8.63 7.77
C SER A 144 -10.44 -7.88 7.14
N ARG A 145 -10.15 -6.79 6.44
CA ARG A 145 -11.14 -5.90 5.85
C ARG A 145 -10.84 -5.67 4.38
N LEU A 146 -11.87 -5.67 3.54
CA LEU A 146 -11.83 -5.14 2.19
C LEU A 146 -12.70 -3.89 2.09
N VAL A 147 -12.26 -2.91 1.29
CA VAL A 147 -13.05 -1.77 0.84
C VAL A 147 -13.35 -1.98 -0.63
N ILE A 148 -14.61 -1.91 -0.98
CA ILE A 148 -15.16 -2.32 -2.26
C ILE A 148 -15.86 -1.13 -2.89
N ASP A 149 -15.52 -0.82 -4.14
CA ASP A 149 -16.29 0.06 -4.99
C ASP A 149 -17.53 -0.71 -5.48
N GLN A 150 -18.71 -0.22 -5.14
CA GLN A 150 -19.98 -0.88 -5.47
C GLN A 150 -20.36 -0.71 -6.96
N ALA A 151 -19.88 0.33 -7.62
CA ALA A 151 -20.16 0.59 -9.02
C ALA A 151 -19.38 -0.34 -9.95
N THR A 152 -18.10 -0.57 -9.64
CA THR A 152 -17.21 -1.43 -10.45
C THR A 152 -17.14 -2.87 -9.94
N GLU A 153 -17.63 -3.14 -8.74
CA GLU A 153 -17.49 -4.40 -8.02
C GLU A 153 -16.02 -4.84 -7.91
N THR A 154 -15.10 -3.89 -7.67
CA THR A 154 -13.68 -4.14 -7.47
C THR A 154 -13.23 -3.77 -6.05
N ILE A 155 -12.09 -4.32 -5.62
CA ILE A 155 -11.47 -3.95 -4.36
C ILE A 155 -10.65 -2.68 -4.58
N VAL A 156 -10.89 -1.64 -3.76
CA VAL A 156 -10.13 -0.39 -3.76
C VAL A 156 -9.27 -0.21 -2.52
N GLY A 157 -9.40 -1.12 -1.56
CA GLY A 157 -8.55 -1.14 -0.37
C GLY A 157 -8.66 -2.44 0.40
N ALA A 158 -7.58 -2.79 1.09
CA ALA A 158 -7.53 -3.95 1.99
C ALA A 158 -6.68 -3.63 3.21
N THR A 159 -7.09 -4.16 4.36
CA THR A 159 -6.34 -4.06 5.62
C THR A 159 -6.44 -5.39 6.36
N PHE A 160 -5.29 -5.89 6.77
CA PHE A 160 -5.15 -7.11 7.55
C PHE A 160 -4.43 -6.79 8.86
N THR A 161 -4.99 -7.18 9.98
CA THR A 161 -4.33 -7.10 11.27
C THR A 161 -4.20 -8.49 11.87
N GLY A 162 -3.08 -8.78 12.55
CA GLY A 162 -2.83 -10.07 13.15
C GLY A 162 -1.38 -10.53 13.01
N PHE A 163 -1.14 -11.76 13.38
CA PHE A 163 0.18 -12.38 13.29
C PHE A 163 0.56 -12.64 11.81
N GLU A 164 1.75 -12.19 11.38
CA GLU A 164 2.29 -12.41 10.02
C GLU A 164 1.31 -12.08 8.87
N THR A 165 0.53 -11.01 9.02
CA THR A 165 -0.46 -10.62 8.00
C THR A 165 0.16 -9.92 6.80
N ALA A 166 1.42 -9.53 6.85
CA ALA A 166 2.13 -8.92 5.73
C ALA A 166 2.04 -9.75 4.45
N ASP A 167 2.09 -11.09 4.56
CA ASP A 167 2.04 -12.00 3.42
C ASP A 167 0.68 -12.03 2.70
N PHE A 168 -0.40 -11.60 3.37
CA PHE A 168 -1.73 -11.49 2.74
C PHE A 168 -1.82 -10.33 1.74
N LEU A 169 -0.94 -9.36 1.88
CA LEU A 169 -1.00 -8.10 1.16
C LEU A 169 -0.75 -8.25 -0.34
N GLN A 170 0.10 -9.22 -0.75
CA GLN A 170 0.42 -9.41 -2.16
C GLN A 170 -0.82 -9.80 -2.99
N ALA A 171 -1.67 -10.66 -2.48
CA ALA A 171 -2.91 -11.04 -3.16
C ALA A 171 -3.86 -9.82 -3.30
N ALA A 172 -3.98 -9.00 -2.27
CA ALA A 172 -4.76 -7.77 -2.31
C ALA A 172 -4.18 -6.75 -3.29
N THR A 173 -2.85 -6.57 -3.29
CA THR A 173 -2.15 -5.66 -4.20
C THR A 173 -2.41 -6.05 -5.66
N ILE A 174 -2.30 -7.34 -6.00
CA ILE A 174 -2.59 -7.85 -7.35
C ILE A 174 -4.05 -7.60 -7.72
N ALA A 175 -4.99 -7.91 -6.82
CA ALA A 175 -6.42 -7.73 -7.08
C ALA A 175 -6.79 -6.26 -7.33
N ILE A 176 -6.17 -5.33 -6.60
CA ILE A 176 -6.39 -3.89 -6.73
C ILE A 176 -5.76 -3.36 -8.02
N VAL A 177 -4.47 -3.65 -8.26
CA VAL A 177 -3.75 -3.13 -9.44
C VAL A 177 -4.32 -3.68 -10.75
N ALA A 178 -4.77 -4.92 -10.75
CA ALA A 178 -5.41 -5.56 -11.91
C ALA A 178 -6.93 -5.30 -11.98
N GLU A 179 -7.49 -4.48 -11.08
CA GLU A 179 -8.92 -4.16 -11.01
C GLU A 179 -9.80 -5.41 -11.12
N VAL A 180 -9.43 -6.48 -10.37
CA VAL A 180 -10.08 -7.78 -10.51
C VAL A 180 -11.54 -7.68 -10.04
N PRO A 181 -12.52 -7.86 -10.95
CA PRO A 181 -13.92 -7.77 -10.57
C PRO A 181 -14.35 -8.98 -9.73
N ARG A 182 -15.35 -8.79 -8.86
CA ARG A 182 -15.91 -9.83 -7.99
C ARG A 182 -16.19 -11.13 -8.73
N ALA A 183 -16.75 -11.04 -9.94
CA ALA A 183 -17.08 -12.18 -10.78
C ALA A 183 -15.86 -13.05 -11.13
N ARG A 184 -14.68 -12.46 -11.22
CA ARG A 184 -13.41 -13.18 -11.43
C ARG A 184 -12.77 -13.61 -10.12
N LEU A 185 -12.77 -12.74 -9.11
CA LEU A 185 -12.16 -13.02 -7.82
C LEU A 185 -12.78 -14.25 -7.14
N ARG A 186 -14.07 -14.49 -7.37
CA ARG A 186 -14.76 -15.68 -6.84
C ARG A 186 -14.19 -17.03 -7.32
N HIS A 187 -13.43 -17.03 -8.42
CA HIS A 187 -12.76 -18.21 -8.95
C HIS A 187 -11.33 -18.39 -8.41
N ALA A 188 -10.82 -17.44 -7.60
CA ALA A 188 -9.54 -17.60 -6.94
C ALA A 188 -9.68 -18.58 -5.77
N ILE A 189 -9.16 -19.79 -5.98
CA ILE A 189 -9.26 -20.89 -5.00
C ILE A 189 -8.18 -20.71 -3.94
N ALA A 190 -8.59 -20.55 -2.68
CA ALA A 190 -7.66 -20.55 -1.56
C ALA A 190 -7.29 -22.01 -1.21
N PRO A 191 -6.00 -22.33 -1.03
CA PRO A 191 -5.60 -23.68 -0.65
C PRO A 191 -6.01 -23.99 0.80
N TYR A 192 -6.45 -25.21 1.05
CA TYR A 192 -6.84 -25.72 2.37
C TYR A 192 -5.78 -26.71 2.91
N PRO A 193 -5.44 -26.68 4.18
CA PRO A 193 -5.76 -25.67 5.20
C PRO A 193 -4.69 -24.57 5.23
N THR A 194 -5.02 -23.35 4.88
CA THR A 194 -4.10 -22.22 4.95
C THR A 194 -4.77 -20.95 5.51
N ARG A 195 -3.97 -19.96 5.89
CA ARG A 195 -4.46 -18.65 6.29
C ARG A 195 -5.05 -17.86 5.12
N SER A 196 -4.69 -18.20 3.88
CA SER A 196 -5.28 -17.59 2.67
C SER A 196 -6.79 -17.83 2.55
N GLU A 197 -7.36 -18.79 3.32
CA GLU A 197 -8.81 -18.97 3.39
C GLU A 197 -9.56 -17.77 4.00
N VAL A 198 -8.86 -16.80 4.59
CA VAL A 198 -9.45 -15.51 4.94
C VAL A 198 -10.08 -14.82 3.72
N TRP A 199 -9.53 -15.04 2.52
CA TRP A 199 -10.08 -14.56 1.27
C TRP A 199 -11.43 -15.21 0.92
N LEU A 200 -11.61 -16.49 1.24
CA LEU A 200 -12.89 -17.16 1.09
C LEU A 200 -13.94 -16.52 2.00
N ALA A 201 -13.62 -16.34 3.28
CA ALA A 201 -14.53 -15.71 4.25
C ALA A 201 -14.89 -14.26 3.87
N LEU A 202 -13.91 -13.45 3.43
CA LEU A 202 -14.13 -12.08 2.96
C LEU A 202 -15.06 -12.05 1.74
N ARG A 203 -14.84 -12.94 0.79
CA ARG A 203 -15.65 -13.06 -0.42
C ARG A 203 -17.10 -13.46 -0.09
N GLU A 204 -17.30 -14.47 0.76
CA GLU A 204 -18.63 -14.88 1.20
C GLU A 204 -19.36 -13.74 1.93
N LYS A 205 -18.65 -12.99 2.76
CA LYS A 205 -19.19 -11.81 3.44
C LYS A 205 -19.59 -10.73 2.43
N TRP A 206 -18.78 -10.51 1.40
CA TRP A 206 -19.11 -9.59 0.31
C TRP A 206 -20.37 -10.01 -0.44
N GLU A 207 -20.52 -11.28 -0.76
CA GLU A 207 -21.67 -11.82 -1.49
C GLU A 207 -22.98 -11.73 -0.69
N ARG A 208 -22.92 -11.90 0.62
CA ARG A 208 -24.10 -11.82 1.51
C ARG A 208 -24.62 -10.40 1.72
N GLY A 209 -23.88 -9.39 1.34
CA GLY A 209 -24.34 -7.99 1.40
C GLY A 209 -24.46 -7.38 2.78
N SER A 210 -24.00 -8.04 3.82
CA SER A 210 -24.17 -7.66 5.22
C SER A 210 -22.83 -7.52 5.96
#